data_13c0250bd26ceac288d36f34923e8363
#
_entry.id   13c0250bd26ceac288d36f34923e8363
#
_cell.length_a   1.000
_cell.length_b   1.000
_cell.length_c   1.000
_cell.angle_alpha   90.00
_cell.angle_beta   90.00
_cell.angle_gamma   90.00
#
_symmetry.space_group_name_H-M   'P 1'
#
loop_
_entity.id
_entity.type
_entity.pdbx_description
1 polymer ?
#
loop_
_entity_poly.entity_id
_entity_poly.type
_entity_poly.pdbx_seq_one_letter_code
_entity_poly.pdbx_strand_id
1 'polypeptide(L)'
;LKLMTEAGRDLVLKPAKKVNPRVKVIIKYPNWYDHFQGLGFNLEEGPQLFDGVWTGTETRDPAGNQHLQNYLSYNIIRYFDNLRPGYNGGGWVDSGGLNLGMDRYAEQLHLTMLAKAPEIILFAYNQLLGVKLSPRFRTPWQGMGTSFNYDEMTAPIRQKNGTSIEPTTMARIADVVLKQTDKLVGKLGNPIGIKSYKPFHVAGDDFLQNYLGMIGLPMDIRPVFPKDQQVVLLTAQAAQAPELMTDILS
;
A
#
# COMPACT_ATOMS: atom_id res chain seq x y z
N LEU A 1 -19.93 12.29 1.29
CA LEU A 1 -19.77 10.85 1.51
C LEU A 1 -20.98 10.07 1.01
N LYS A 2 -22.17 10.30 1.58
CA LYS A 2 -23.39 9.57 1.24
C LYS A 2 -23.72 9.58 -0.25
N LEU A 3 -23.70 10.75 -0.89
CA LEU A 3 -23.99 10.91 -2.32
C LEU A 3 -23.04 10.06 -3.22
N MET A 4 -21.75 10.04 -2.92
CA MET A 4 -20.78 9.22 -3.65
C MET A 4 -21.05 7.73 -3.48
N THR A 5 -21.39 7.30 -2.26
CA THR A 5 -21.74 5.89 -1.97
C THR A 5 -23.02 5.48 -2.71
N GLU A 6 -24.03 6.32 -2.69
CA GLU A 6 -25.29 6.09 -3.42
C GLU A 6 -25.05 6.06 -4.94
N ALA A 7 -24.27 7.00 -5.48
CA ALA A 7 -23.91 7.00 -6.90
C ALA A 7 -23.15 5.73 -7.30
N GLY A 8 -22.17 5.32 -6.52
CA GLY A 8 -21.42 4.07 -6.75
C GLY A 8 -22.32 2.84 -6.74
N ARG A 9 -23.26 2.78 -5.79
CA ARG A 9 -24.25 1.68 -5.72
C ARG A 9 -25.24 1.71 -6.90
N ASP A 10 -25.83 2.87 -7.17
CA ASP A 10 -27.00 2.96 -8.05
C ASP A 10 -26.61 3.13 -9.53
N LEU A 11 -25.49 3.80 -9.82
CA LEU A 11 -25.04 4.06 -11.18
C LEU A 11 -23.97 3.09 -11.69
N VAL A 12 -23.30 2.36 -10.79
CA VAL A 12 -22.22 1.42 -11.16
C VAL A 12 -22.59 -0.01 -10.77
N LEU A 13 -22.72 -0.28 -9.47
CA LEU A 13 -22.88 -1.64 -8.96
C LEU A 13 -24.18 -2.29 -9.44
N LYS A 14 -25.32 -1.65 -9.21
CA LYS A 14 -26.63 -2.21 -9.60
C LYS A 14 -26.77 -2.43 -11.10
N PRO A 15 -26.41 -1.49 -12.00
CA PRO A 15 -26.47 -1.73 -13.44
C PRO A 15 -25.54 -2.86 -13.89
N ALA A 16 -24.32 -2.92 -13.38
CA ALA A 16 -23.38 -3.99 -13.71
C ALA A 16 -23.94 -5.38 -13.31
N LYS A 17 -24.46 -5.50 -12.09
CA LYS A 17 -25.06 -6.73 -11.59
C LYS A 17 -26.37 -7.10 -12.31
N LYS A 18 -27.11 -6.12 -12.81
CA LYS A 18 -28.31 -6.35 -13.63
C LYS A 18 -27.97 -7.01 -14.96
N VAL A 19 -26.85 -6.61 -15.58
CA VAL A 19 -26.38 -7.20 -16.84
C VAL A 19 -25.77 -8.58 -16.60
N ASN A 20 -24.92 -8.70 -15.60
CA ASN A 20 -24.29 -9.96 -15.23
C ASN A 20 -24.21 -10.10 -13.70
N PRO A 21 -25.10 -10.87 -13.06
CA PRO A 21 -25.08 -11.03 -11.61
C PRO A 21 -23.76 -11.58 -11.04
N ARG A 22 -22.96 -12.27 -11.86
CA ARG A 22 -21.68 -12.86 -11.46
C ARG A 22 -20.48 -11.91 -11.62
N VAL A 23 -20.65 -10.75 -12.27
CA VAL A 23 -19.55 -9.79 -12.40
C VAL A 23 -19.11 -9.31 -11.02
N LYS A 24 -17.82 -9.25 -10.80
CA LYS A 24 -17.23 -8.64 -9.60
C LYS A 24 -16.96 -7.18 -9.86
N VAL A 25 -17.47 -6.32 -9.01
CA VAL A 25 -17.23 -4.87 -9.07
C VAL A 25 -16.35 -4.50 -7.87
N ILE A 26 -15.16 -4.02 -8.17
CA ILE A 26 -14.12 -3.72 -7.19
C ILE A 26 -14.02 -2.20 -7.04
N ILE A 27 -14.00 -1.72 -5.80
CA ILE A 27 -13.67 -0.32 -5.52
C ILE A 27 -12.19 -0.16 -5.27
N LYS A 28 -11.61 0.92 -5.80
CA LYS A 28 -10.20 1.26 -5.59
C LYS A 28 -10.09 2.49 -4.71
N TYR A 29 -9.22 2.40 -3.71
CA TYR A 29 -8.88 3.53 -2.84
C TYR A 29 -7.42 3.93 -3.09
N PRO A 30 -7.12 5.21 -3.37
CA PRO A 30 -5.75 5.68 -3.50
C PRO A 30 -5.01 5.63 -2.14
N ASN A 31 -3.72 5.89 -2.17
CA ASN A 31 -2.89 5.91 -0.97
C ASN A 31 -3.08 7.16 -0.06
N TRP A 32 -4.03 8.02 -0.37
CA TRP A 32 -4.29 9.28 0.36
C TRP A 32 -5.35 9.13 1.45
N TYR A 33 -5.19 8.12 2.29
CA TYR A 33 -6.19 7.79 3.32
C TYR A 33 -6.35 8.86 4.40
N ASP A 34 -5.44 9.82 4.46
CA ASP A 34 -5.49 10.98 5.34
C ASP A 34 -6.59 11.98 4.99
N HIS A 35 -7.11 11.96 3.77
CA HIS A 35 -8.16 12.89 3.33
C HIS A 35 -9.28 12.24 2.50
N PHE A 36 -9.52 10.95 2.67
CA PHE A 36 -10.59 10.24 1.96
C PHE A 36 -11.96 10.90 2.12
N GLN A 37 -12.27 11.40 3.30
CA GLN A 37 -13.55 12.07 3.54
C GLN A 37 -13.68 13.34 2.72
N GLY A 38 -12.64 14.17 2.63
CA GLY A 38 -12.61 15.38 1.81
C GLY A 38 -12.79 15.08 0.33
N LEU A 39 -12.38 13.89 -0.13
CA LEU A 39 -12.55 13.41 -1.50
C LEU A 39 -13.91 12.72 -1.74
N GLY A 40 -14.74 12.59 -0.72
CA GLY A 40 -16.06 11.95 -0.83
C GLY A 40 -16.08 10.44 -0.61
N PHE A 41 -14.97 9.81 -0.24
CA PHE A 41 -14.92 8.38 0.06
C PHE A 41 -15.50 8.08 1.44
N ASN A 42 -16.53 7.24 1.48
CA ASN A 42 -17.09 6.70 2.72
C ASN A 42 -16.39 5.37 3.04
N LEU A 43 -15.50 5.39 4.01
CA LEU A 43 -14.76 4.19 4.41
C LEU A 43 -15.57 3.21 5.25
N GLU A 44 -16.67 3.66 5.84
CA GLU A 44 -17.56 2.79 6.61
C GLU A 44 -18.42 1.91 5.68
N GLU A 45 -19.12 2.53 4.74
CA GLU A 45 -20.07 1.84 3.87
C GLU A 45 -19.45 1.37 2.54
N GLY A 46 -18.57 2.20 1.95
CA GLY A 46 -18.02 1.97 0.62
C GLY A 46 -17.36 0.59 0.45
N PRO A 47 -16.40 0.21 1.32
CA PRO A 47 -15.76 -1.10 1.24
C PRO A 47 -16.72 -2.27 1.41
N GLN A 48 -17.80 -2.09 2.16
CA GLN A 48 -18.81 -3.15 2.40
C GLN A 48 -19.76 -3.35 1.21
N LEU A 49 -19.92 -2.31 0.38
CA LEU A 49 -20.88 -2.30 -0.72
C LEU A 49 -20.42 -3.11 -1.93
N PHE A 50 -19.13 -3.07 -2.25
CA PHE A 50 -18.56 -3.68 -3.45
C PHE A 50 -18.08 -5.11 -3.21
N ASP A 51 -17.80 -5.86 -4.27
CA ASP A 51 -17.35 -7.27 -4.17
C ASP A 51 -15.92 -7.42 -3.68
N GLY A 52 -15.16 -6.33 -3.65
CA GLY A 52 -13.78 -6.28 -3.15
C GLY A 52 -13.22 -4.87 -3.14
N VAL A 53 -12.05 -4.75 -2.53
CA VAL A 53 -11.30 -3.51 -2.38
C VAL A 53 -9.90 -3.70 -2.97
N TRP A 54 -9.37 -2.67 -3.60
CA TRP A 54 -7.96 -2.56 -3.97
C TRP A 54 -7.42 -1.23 -3.48
N THR A 55 -6.16 -1.21 -3.04
CA THR A 55 -5.56 -0.02 -2.44
C THR A 55 -4.28 0.40 -3.14
N GLY A 56 -4.06 1.71 -3.28
CA GLY A 56 -2.80 2.26 -3.75
C GLY A 56 -1.72 2.12 -2.67
N THR A 57 -0.56 1.61 -3.06
CA THR A 57 0.57 1.43 -2.15
C THR A 57 1.82 2.18 -2.63
N GLU A 58 1.66 3.03 -3.63
CA GLU A 58 2.74 3.87 -4.15
C GLU A 58 3.17 4.94 -3.15
N THR A 59 4.47 5.18 -3.04
CA THR A 59 5.06 6.23 -2.21
C THR A 59 5.80 7.29 -3.02
N ARG A 60 5.85 7.11 -4.33
CA ARG A 60 6.31 8.05 -5.34
C ARG A 60 7.73 8.61 -5.17
N ASP A 61 8.07 9.61 -5.98
CA ASP A 61 9.37 10.27 -5.97
C ASP A 61 9.60 11.06 -4.68
N PRO A 62 10.64 10.75 -3.90
CA PRO A 62 10.94 11.47 -2.67
C PRO A 62 11.36 12.94 -2.89
N ALA A 63 11.75 13.32 -4.10
CA ALA A 63 12.03 14.70 -4.46
C ALA A 63 10.80 15.49 -4.92
N GLY A 64 9.67 14.80 -5.12
CA GLY A 64 8.41 15.40 -5.54
C GLY A 64 7.57 15.88 -4.34
N ASN A 65 6.54 16.64 -4.65
CA ASN A 65 5.57 17.13 -3.66
C ASN A 65 4.50 16.09 -3.26
N GLN A 66 4.55 14.92 -3.83
CA GLN A 66 3.65 13.79 -3.53
C GLN A 66 4.39 12.59 -2.93
N HIS A 67 5.58 12.79 -2.39
CA HIS A 67 6.28 11.71 -1.72
C HIS A 67 5.59 11.35 -0.40
N LEU A 68 5.57 10.07 -0.10
CA LEU A 68 5.04 9.51 1.15
C LEU A 68 6.09 8.60 1.79
N GLN A 69 5.95 8.36 3.09
CA GLN A 69 6.83 7.45 3.81
C GLN A 69 6.65 6.03 3.26
N ASN A 70 7.74 5.30 3.06
CA ASN A 70 7.70 3.96 2.48
C ASN A 70 6.78 3.01 3.25
N TYR A 71 6.77 3.10 4.57
CA TYR A 71 5.93 2.23 5.41
C TYR A 71 4.42 2.42 5.19
N LEU A 72 4.01 3.49 4.53
CA LEU A 72 2.61 3.66 4.10
C LEU A 72 2.14 2.49 3.24
N SER A 73 3.00 1.91 2.41
CA SER A 73 2.67 0.74 1.58
C SER A 73 2.22 -0.45 2.42
N TYR A 74 2.79 -0.63 3.61
CA TYR A 74 2.36 -1.64 4.57
C TYR A 74 1.07 -1.23 5.27
N ASN A 75 1.06 -0.03 5.84
CA ASN A 75 -0.02 0.44 6.69
C ASN A 75 -1.37 0.51 5.97
N ILE A 76 -1.39 0.95 4.71
CA ILE A 76 -2.65 1.07 3.97
C ILE A 76 -3.26 -0.29 3.67
N ILE A 77 -2.47 -1.30 3.33
CA ILE A 77 -2.97 -2.67 3.15
C ILE A 77 -3.54 -3.18 4.46
N ARG A 78 -2.82 -3.02 5.58
CA ARG A 78 -3.29 -3.43 6.91
C ARG A 78 -4.57 -2.72 7.33
N TYR A 79 -4.68 -1.43 7.08
CA TYR A 79 -5.89 -0.66 7.38
C TYR A 79 -7.11 -1.21 6.66
N PHE A 80 -7.03 -1.40 5.34
CA PHE A 80 -8.15 -1.91 4.55
C PHE A 80 -8.45 -3.39 4.80
N ASP A 81 -7.44 -4.20 5.14
CA ASP A 81 -7.65 -5.56 5.55
C ASP A 81 -8.38 -5.64 6.90
N ASN A 82 -8.06 -4.76 7.85
CA ASN A 82 -8.78 -4.63 9.11
C ASN A 82 -10.18 -4.01 8.95
N LEU A 83 -10.38 -3.17 7.95
CA LEU A 83 -11.68 -2.56 7.66
C LEU A 83 -12.67 -3.60 7.10
N ARG A 84 -12.20 -4.49 6.23
CA ARG A 84 -12.98 -5.58 5.64
C ARG A 84 -12.11 -6.82 5.44
N PRO A 85 -11.94 -7.66 6.46
CA PRO A 85 -11.06 -8.81 6.41
C PRO A 85 -11.35 -9.77 5.24
N GLY A 86 -10.30 -10.12 4.49
CA GLY A 86 -10.39 -11.06 3.37
C GLY A 86 -10.97 -10.49 2.07
N TYR A 87 -11.26 -9.20 1.99
CA TYR A 87 -11.81 -8.55 0.79
C TYR A 87 -10.86 -7.57 0.12
N ASN A 88 -9.70 -7.30 0.71
CA ASN A 88 -8.67 -6.54 0.04
C ASN A 88 -7.94 -7.44 -0.97
N GLY A 89 -8.17 -7.19 -2.26
CA GLY A 89 -7.59 -7.97 -3.36
C GLY A 89 -6.11 -7.67 -3.59
N GLY A 90 -5.61 -6.57 -3.06
CA GLY A 90 -4.20 -6.23 -3.16
C GLY A 90 -3.90 -4.74 -3.32
N GLY A 91 -2.67 -4.46 -3.71
CA GLY A 91 -2.17 -3.13 -3.94
C GLY A 91 -1.77 -2.86 -5.39
N TRP A 92 -1.71 -1.59 -5.78
CA TRP A 92 -1.00 -1.21 -6.99
C TRP A 92 0.21 -0.36 -6.64
N VAL A 93 1.35 -0.69 -7.25
CA VAL A 93 2.61 0.02 -7.07
C VAL A 93 2.91 0.81 -8.34
N ASP A 94 2.85 2.12 -8.21
CA ASP A 94 3.21 3.06 -9.28
C ASP A 94 4.70 3.39 -9.16
N SER A 95 5.44 3.27 -10.25
CA SER A 95 6.85 3.66 -10.30
C SER A 95 7.06 5.18 -10.15
N GLY A 96 6.00 5.97 -10.26
CA GLY A 96 5.97 7.40 -9.92
C GLY A 96 6.84 8.31 -10.75
N GLY A 97 7.35 7.86 -11.88
CA GLY A 97 8.23 8.62 -12.76
C GLY A 97 9.70 8.22 -12.68
N LEU A 98 10.57 9.06 -13.22
CA LEU A 98 11.99 8.76 -13.48
C LEU A 98 12.91 8.89 -12.27
N ASN A 99 12.44 9.48 -11.20
CA ASN A 99 13.25 9.83 -10.03
C ASN A 99 13.13 8.88 -8.85
N LEU A 100 12.37 7.81 -9.00
CA LEU A 100 12.26 6.76 -7.99
C LEU A 100 13.53 5.90 -7.98
N GLY A 101 14.18 5.81 -6.83
CA GLY A 101 15.35 4.94 -6.65
C GLY A 101 14.97 3.46 -6.68
N MET A 102 15.92 2.60 -7.06
CA MET A 102 15.72 1.16 -7.09
C MET A 102 15.36 0.59 -5.73
N ASP A 103 16.05 1.03 -4.69
CA ASP A 103 15.82 0.63 -3.30
C ASP A 103 14.42 1.02 -2.82
N ARG A 104 13.98 2.24 -3.13
CA ARG A 104 12.66 2.71 -2.75
C ARG A 104 11.54 1.94 -3.46
N TYR A 105 11.69 1.66 -4.74
CA TYR A 105 10.73 0.84 -5.48
C TYR A 105 10.69 -0.61 -4.97
N ALA A 106 11.86 -1.18 -4.70
CA ALA A 106 11.98 -2.50 -4.10
C ALA A 106 11.28 -2.57 -2.74
N GLU A 107 11.47 -1.57 -1.89
CA GLU A 107 10.85 -1.50 -0.56
C GLU A 107 9.33 -1.36 -0.63
N GLN A 108 8.79 -0.57 -1.56
CA GLN A 108 7.33 -0.51 -1.77
C GLN A 108 6.73 -1.88 -2.08
N LEU A 109 7.33 -2.61 -3.01
CA LEU A 109 6.89 -3.96 -3.37
C LEU A 109 6.96 -4.90 -2.16
N HIS A 110 8.09 -4.85 -1.45
CA HIS A 110 8.35 -5.69 -0.28
C HIS A 110 7.32 -5.42 0.84
N LEU A 111 7.12 -4.18 1.22
CA LEU A 111 6.18 -3.78 2.27
C LEU A 111 4.73 -4.12 1.91
N THR A 112 4.34 -3.92 0.65
CA THR A 112 3.01 -4.32 0.17
C THR A 112 2.78 -5.82 0.33
N MET A 113 3.75 -6.65 -0.04
CA MET A 113 3.65 -8.11 0.10
C MET A 113 3.70 -8.56 1.56
N LEU A 114 4.56 -7.96 2.39
CA LEU A 114 4.65 -8.30 3.82
C LEU A 114 3.37 -7.94 4.59
N ALA A 115 2.63 -6.94 4.13
CA ALA A 115 1.31 -6.63 4.65
C ALA A 115 0.25 -7.68 4.29
N LYS A 116 0.62 -8.74 3.55
CA LYS A 116 -0.25 -9.83 3.06
C LYS A 116 -1.23 -9.39 1.97
N ALA A 117 -0.85 -8.40 1.14
CA ALA A 117 -1.58 -8.15 -0.09
C ALA A 117 -1.57 -9.41 -0.97
N PRO A 118 -2.73 -9.98 -1.36
CA PRO A 118 -2.77 -11.22 -2.14
C PRO A 118 -2.20 -11.02 -3.56
N GLU A 119 -2.40 -9.84 -4.14
CA GLU A 119 -1.95 -9.51 -5.49
C GLU A 119 -1.32 -8.11 -5.54
N ILE A 120 -0.44 -7.88 -6.50
CA ILE A 120 0.14 -6.57 -6.79
C ILE A 120 -0.05 -6.24 -8.26
N ILE A 121 -0.65 -5.07 -8.54
CA ILE A 121 -0.66 -4.49 -9.87
C ILE A 121 0.59 -3.63 -10.04
N LEU A 122 1.42 -3.95 -11.00
CA LEU A 122 2.56 -3.15 -11.40
C LEU A 122 2.12 -2.11 -12.43
N PHE A 123 2.32 -0.85 -12.12
CA PHE A 123 1.89 0.30 -12.88
C PHE A 123 3.12 1.04 -13.41
N ALA A 124 3.26 1.55 -14.53
CA ALA A 124 2.65 1.39 -15.82
C ALA A 124 3.61 0.57 -16.70
N TYR A 125 3.10 -0.35 -17.48
CA TYR A 125 3.90 -1.35 -18.22
C TYR A 125 5.00 -0.75 -19.11
N ASN A 126 4.71 0.31 -19.84
CA ASN A 126 5.69 0.99 -20.69
C ASN A 126 6.86 1.59 -19.89
N GLN A 127 6.59 2.10 -18.70
CA GLN A 127 7.63 2.63 -17.79
C GLN A 127 8.50 1.51 -17.20
N LEU A 128 7.88 0.39 -16.87
CA LEU A 128 8.59 -0.76 -16.32
C LEU A 128 9.64 -1.32 -17.29
N LEU A 129 9.32 -1.37 -18.58
CA LEU A 129 10.20 -1.97 -19.60
C LEU A 129 11.03 -0.96 -20.36
N GLY A 130 10.51 0.22 -20.62
CA GLY A 130 11.09 1.18 -21.54
C GLY A 130 12.00 2.23 -20.92
N VAL A 131 11.83 2.50 -19.65
CA VAL A 131 12.57 3.58 -18.97
C VAL A 131 13.82 3.02 -18.29
N LYS A 132 14.98 3.52 -18.72
CA LYS A 132 16.25 3.24 -18.07
C LYS A 132 16.44 4.18 -16.88
N LEU A 133 16.72 3.61 -15.73
CA LEU A 133 17.05 4.39 -14.54
C LEU A 133 18.37 5.14 -14.73
N SER A 134 18.40 6.40 -14.32
CA SER A 134 19.63 7.16 -14.21
C SER A 134 20.61 6.46 -13.24
N PRO A 135 21.93 6.52 -13.48
CA PRO A 135 22.93 5.89 -12.60
C PRO A 135 22.76 6.25 -11.12
N ARG A 136 22.39 7.47 -10.81
CA ARG A 136 22.19 7.93 -9.41
C ARG A 136 21.04 7.17 -8.69
N PHE A 137 20.11 6.59 -9.42
CA PHE A 137 19.01 5.82 -8.86
C PHE A 137 19.26 4.32 -8.85
N ARG A 138 20.41 3.88 -9.31
CA ARG A 138 20.83 2.47 -9.32
C ARG A 138 21.68 2.08 -8.12
N THR A 139 21.97 3.03 -7.25
CA THR A 139 22.74 2.79 -6.03
C THR A 139 21.86 3.01 -4.81
N PRO A 140 22.11 2.31 -3.69
CA PRO A 140 21.43 2.59 -2.44
C PRO A 140 21.61 4.03 -2.02
N TRP A 141 20.60 4.59 -1.37
CA TRP A 141 20.68 5.93 -0.83
C TRP A 141 21.90 6.05 0.10
N GLN A 142 22.69 7.09 -0.12
CA GLN A 142 23.90 7.40 0.67
C GLN A 142 24.90 6.23 0.84
N GLY A 143 24.92 5.29 -0.07
CA GLY A 143 25.78 4.12 0.01
C GLY A 143 25.44 3.16 1.15
N MET A 144 24.31 3.31 1.80
CA MET A 144 23.86 2.42 2.86
C MET A 144 23.41 1.07 2.30
N GLY A 145 23.64 0.02 3.06
CA GLY A 145 23.13 -1.32 2.74
C GLY A 145 21.61 -1.33 2.68
N THR A 146 21.07 -2.21 1.87
CA THR A 146 19.64 -2.49 1.77
C THR A 146 19.38 -3.96 2.16
N SER A 147 18.16 -4.27 2.61
CA SER A 147 17.74 -5.65 2.87
C SER A 147 17.53 -6.49 1.59
N PHE A 148 17.63 -5.86 0.41
CA PHE A 148 17.49 -6.52 -0.87
C PHE A 148 18.83 -6.98 -1.42
N ASN A 149 18.80 -8.03 -2.25
CA ASN A 149 19.98 -8.43 -3.00
C ASN A 149 20.23 -7.45 -4.16
N TYR A 150 20.96 -6.40 -3.87
CA TYR A 150 21.22 -5.31 -4.80
C TYR A 150 22.07 -5.77 -5.99
N ASP A 151 23.02 -6.67 -5.74
CA ASP A 151 23.86 -7.24 -6.80
C ASP A 151 23.03 -8.04 -7.79
N GLU A 152 22.05 -8.81 -7.30
CA GLU A 152 21.12 -9.51 -8.17
C GLU A 152 20.22 -8.56 -8.98
N MET A 153 19.74 -7.48 -8.36
CA MET A 153 18.93 -6.46 -9.05
C MET A 153 19.72 -5.76 -10.17
N THR A 154 21.03 -5.62 -10.00
CA THR A 154 21.92 -4.92 -10.95
C THR A 154 22.71 -5.86 -11.84
N ALA A 155 22.70 -7.17 -11.61
CA ALA A 155 23.44 -8.13 -12.40
C ALA A 155 22.98 -8.18 -13.88
N PRO A 156 23.91 -8.29 -14.83
CA PRO A 156 23.56 -8.43 -16.24
C PRO A 156 22.68 -9.65 -16.51
N ILE A 157 21.67 -9.47 -17.36
CA ILE A 157 20.78 -10.56 -17.77
C ILE A 157 21.38 -11.26 -18.97
N ARG A 158 21.81 -12.51 -18.78
CA ARG A 158 22.31 -13.35 -19.88
C ARG A 158 21.15 -13.83 -20.76
N GLN A 159 21.25 -13.58 -22.05
CA GLN A 159 20.33 -14.08 -23.05
C GLN A 159 20.75 -15.47 -23.57
N LYS A 160 19.80 -16.19 -24.15
CA LYS A 160 20.05 -17.53 -24.74
C LYS A 160 21.10 -17.50 -25.87
N ASN A 161 21.26 -16.38 -26.56
CA ASN A 161 22.26 -16.18 -27.61
C ASN A 161 23.67 -15.83 -27.09
N GLY A 162 23.88 -15.83 -25.78
CA GLY A 162 25.16 -15.51 -25.15
C GLY A 162 25.42 -14.02 -24.89
N THR A 163 24.54 -13.13 -25.38
CA THR A 163 24.66 -11.70 -25.09
C THR A 163 24.16 -11.36 -23.69
N SER A 164 24.61 -10.23 -23.12
CA SER A 164 24.14 -9.72 -21.83
C SER A 164 23.43 -8.39 -22.02
N ILE A 165 22.35 -8.20 -21.27
CA ILE A 165 21.65 -6.92 -21.19
C ILE A 165 21.82 -6.34 -19.80
N GLU A 166 22.20 -5.08 -19.72
CA GLU A 166 22.26 -4.37 -18.43
C GLU A 166 20.85 -4.18 -17.86
N PRO A 167 20.61 -4.62 -16.62
CA PRO A 167 19.31 -4.50 -15.99
C PRO A 167 19.11 -3.09 -15.45
N THR A 168 18.56 -2.23 -16.27
CA THR A 168 18.41 -0.81 -15.95
C THR A 168 16.94 -0.40 -15.83
N THR A 169 16.03 -1.36 -15.75
CA THR A 169 14.59 -1.10 -15.77
C THR A 169 13.93 -1.48 -14.44
N MET A 170 12.81 -0.82 -14.13
CA MET A 170 11.97 -1.15 -12.98
C MET A 170 11.44 -2.59 -13.02
N ALA A 171 11.21 -3.15 -14.21
CA ALA A 171 10.76 -4.53 -14.38
C ALA A 171 11.74 -5.53 -13.78
N ARG A 172 13.05 -5.28 -13.89
CA ARG A 172 14.07 -6.17 -13.26
C ARG A 172 14.01 -6.11 -11.74
N ILE A 173 13.80 -4.92 -11.18
CA ILE A 173 13.64 -4.74 -9.73
C ILE A 173 12.42 -5.52 -9.25
N ALA A 174 11.29 -5.33 -9.93
CA ALA A 174 10.07 -6.06 -9.59
C ALA A 174 10.27 -7.58 -9.65
N ASP A 175 10.88 -8.09 -10.71
CA ASP A 175 11.16 -9.54 -10.87
C ASP A 175 11.97 -10.10 -9.70
N VAL A 176 13.06 -9.45 -9.32
CA VAL A 176 13.95 -9.91 -8.24
C VAL A 176 13.25 -9.81 -6.89
N VAL A 177 12.67 -8.65 -6.58
CA VAL A 177 12.07 -8.39 -5.26
C VAL A 177 10.84 -9.26 -5.03
N LEU A 178 9.96 -9.39 -6.01
CA LEU A 178 8.77 -10.24 -5.87
C LEU A 178 9.15 -11.70 -5.66
N LYS A 179 10.14 -12.21 -6.41
CA LYS A 179 10.65 -13.58 -6.22
C LYS A 179 11.31 -13.80 -4.85
N GLN A 180 12.05 -12.83 -4.35
CA GLN A 180 12.68 -12.92 -3.03
C GLN A 180 11.63 -12.88 -1.92
N THR A 181 10.69 -11.94 -2.01
CA THR A 181 9.65 -11.73 -1.00
C THR A 181 8.67 -12.91 -0.96
N ASP A 182 8.29 -13.43 -2.11
CA ASP A 182 7.37 -14.58 -2.22
C ASP A 182 7.88 -15.83 -1.48
N LYS A 183 9.19 -16.06 -1.50
CA LYS A 183 9.83 -17.15 -0.72
C LYS A 183 9.65 -17.01 0.80
N LEU A 184 9.41 -15.79 1.28
CA LEU A 184 9.27 -15.46 2.69
C LEU A 184 7.80 -15.38 3.11
N VAL A 185 6.97 -14.68 2.35
CA VAL A 185 5.57 -14.37 2.71
C VAL A 185 4.74 -15.62 3.02
N GLY A 186 4.97 -16.71 2.27
CA GLY A 186 4.31 -17.99 2.51
C GLY A 186 4.71 -18.70 3.81
N LYS A 187 5.87 -18.32 4.40
CA LYS A 187 6.40 -18.88 5.65
C LYS A 187 6.08 -18.02 6.86
N LEU A 188 5.69 -16.77 6.66
CA LEU A 188 5.37 -15.84 7.73
C LEU A 188 3.91 -16.02 8.16
N GLY A 189 3.68 -15.89 9.46
CA GLY A 189 2.34 -15.83 10.06
C GLY A 189 1.59 -14.55 9.67
N ASN A 190 0.48 -14.32 10.36
CA ASN A 190 -0.27 -13.08 10.18
C ASN A 190 0.56 -11.87 10.63
N PRO A 191 0.39 -10.71 9.99
CA PRO A 191 1.02 -9.49 10.44
C PRO A 191 0.65 -9.15 11.89
N ILE A 192 1.67 -8.77 12.66
CA ILE A 192 1.52 -8.32 14.04
C ILE A 192 2.06 -6.89 14.15
N GLY A 193 1.65 -6.17 15.19
CA GLY A 193 2.16 -4.83 15.43
C GLY A 193 1.43 -4.13 16.56
N ILE A 194 1.97 -2.98 16.97
CA ILE A 194 1.32 -2.08 17.90
C ILE A 194 0.00 -1.62 17.28
N LYS A 195 -1.10 -1.82 17.99
CA LYS A 195 -2.40 -1.37 17.53
C LYS A 195 -2.47 0.14 17.53
N SER A 196 -2.86 0.72 16.41
CA SER A 196 -3.08 2.15 16.30
C SER A 196 -4.49 2.43 15.80
N TYR A 197 -5.23 3.24 16.53
CA TYR A 197 -6.58 3.60 16.16
C TYR A 197 -6.57 4.72 15.12
N LYS A 198 -7.17 4.45 13.95
CA LYS A 198 -7.43 5.44 12.90
C LYS A 198 -8.89 5.35 12.49
N PRO A 199 -9.76 6.15 13.10
CA PRO A 199 -11.18 6.14 12.77
C PRO A 199 -11.42 6.55 11.31
N PHE A 200 -12.37 5.90 10.65
CA PHE A 200 -12.68 6.13 9.23
C PHE A 200 -13.41 7.44 8.95
N HIS A 201 -13.95 8.10 9.97
CA HIS A 201 -14.70 9.35 9.85
C HIS A 201 -13.89 10.61 10.24
N VAL A 202 -12.64 10.46 10.62
CA VAL A 202 -11.75 11.59 10.92
C VAL A 202 -10.89 11.92 9.72
N ALA A 203 -10.86 13.20 9.35
CA ALA A 203 -10.02 13.70 8.28
C ALA A 203 -8.61 14.05 8.79
N GLY A 204 -7.63 13.90 7.91
CA GLY A 204 -6.24 14.23 8.19
C GLY A 204 -5.42 13.07 8.77
N ASP A 205 -4.12 13.26 8.75
CA ASP A 205 -3.13 12.33 9.32
C ASP A 205 -1.83 13.09 9.65
N ASP A 206 -1.18 12.72 10.75
CA ASP A 206 0.17 13.17 11.09
C ASP A 206 1.25 12.16 10.66
N PHE A 207 0.86 11.04 10.05
CA PHE A 207 1.70 9.97 9.57
C PHE A 207 2.59 9.32 10.64
N LEU A 208 2.27 9.49 11.92
CA LEU A 208 3.07 8.95 13.02
C LEU A 208 3.30 7.44 12.87
N GLN A 209 2.26 6.69 12.48
CA GLN A 209 2.36 5.25 12.27
C GLN A 209 3.38 4.90 11.18
N ASN A 210 3.45 5.70 10.12
CA ASN A 210 4.40 5.48 9.03
C ASN A 210 5.84 5.73 9.50
N TYR A 211 6.08 6.81 10.24
CA TYR A 211 7.41 7.11 10.79
C TYR A 211 7.87 6.07 11.80
N LEU A 212 6.98 5.62 12.68
CA LEU A 212 7.31 4.55 13.64
C LEU A 212 7.62 3.23 12.91
N GLY A 213 6.87 2.91 11.87
CA GLY A 213 7.15 1.74 11.04
C GLY A 213 8.51 1.83 10.34
N MET A 214 8.89 3.00 9.84
CA MET A 214 10.20 3.21 9.19
C MET A 214 11.39 3.05 10.14
N ILE A 215 11.22 3.27 11.43
CA ILE A 215 12.25 2.99 12.44
C ILE A 215 12.21 1.58 13.02
N GLY A 216 11.38 0.69 12.43
CA GLY A 216 11.33 -0.72 12.76
C GLY A 216 10.29 -1.14 13.79
N LEU A 217 9.38 -0.25 14.18
CA LEU A 217 8.24 -0.59 15.04
C LEU A 217 7.07 -1.06 14.16
N PRO A 218 6.72 -2.35 14.20
CA PRO A 218 5.61 -2.83 13.38
C PRO A 218 4.28 -2.27 13.86
N MET A 219 3.46 -1.81 12.93
CA MET A 219 2.17 -1.18 13.21
C MET A 219 1.02 -2.05 12.69
N ASP A 220 -0.11 -2.02 13.38
CA ASP A 220 -1.37 -2.61 12.92
C ASP A 220 -2.49 -1.59 13.09
N ILE A 221 -2.85 -0.94 11.99
CA ILE A 221 -3.78 0.19 12.00
C ILE A 221 -5.22 -0.32 11.97
N ARG A 222 -6.01 0.13 12.93
CA ARG A 222 -7.38 -0.31 13.16
C ARG A 222 -8.39 0.81 12.92
N PRO A 223 -9.43 0.58 12.10
CA PRO A 223 -10.53 1.53 11.91
C PRO A 223 -11.51 1.56 13.09
N VAL A 224 -11.50 0.53 13.91
CA VAL A 224 -12.29 0.41 15.15
C VAL A 224 -11.34 0.38 16.33
N PHE A 225 -11.72 1.04 17.44
CA PHE A 225 -10.89 1.09 18.64
C PHE A 225 -10.63 -0.31 19.21
N PRO A 226 -9.36 -0.70 19.39
CA PRO A 226 -9.00 -2.06 19.82
C PRO A 226 -9.07 -2.21 21.36
N LYS A 227 -10.26 -2.37 21.91
CA LYS A 227 -10.56 -2.44 23.36
C LYS A 227 -9.86 -3.58 24.09
N ASP A 228 -9.46 -4.62 23.39
CA ASP A 228 -8.81 -5.81 23.93
C ASP A 228 -7.29 -5.65 24.12
N GLN A 229 -6.74 -4.47 23.83
CA GLN A 229 -5.30 -4.23 23.85
C GLN A 229 -4.88 -3.41 25.06
N GLN A 230 -3.77 -3.83 25.70
CA GLN A 230 -3.17 -3.07 26.82
C GLN A 230 -2.49 -1.78 26.38
N VAL A 231 -2.02 -1.73 25.14
CA VAL A 231 -1.33 -0.56 24.56
C VAL A 231 -1.92 -0.26 23.20
N VAL A 232 -2.39 0.96 23.02
CA VAL A 232 -2.92 1.49 21.76
C VAL A 232 -2.22 2.80 21.46
N LEU A 233 -1.68 2.91 20.25
CA LEU A 233 -1.14 4.18 19.76
C LEU A 233 -2.28 5.06 19.27
N LEU A 234 -2.36 6.27 19.80
CA LEU A 234 -3.28 7.32 19.36
C LEU A 234 -2.50 8.46 18.72
N THR A 235 -2.98 8.91 17.58
CA THR A 235 -2.48 10.10 16.91
C THR A 235 -3.33 11.32 17.29
N ALA A 236 -2.85 12.52 16.94
CA ALA A 236 -3.63 13.74 17.13
C ALA A 236 -4.97 13.69 16.38
N GLN A 237 -5.01 13.01 15.23
CA GLN A 237 -6.24 12.84 14.45
C GLN A 237 -7.22 11.89 15.13
N ALA A 238 -6.74 10.83 15.75
CA ALA A 238 -7.61 9.92 16.51
C ALA A 238 -8.32 10.64 17.67
N ALA A 239 -7.65 11.62 18.29
CA ALA A 239 -8.23 12.43 19.36
C ALA A 239 -9.42 13.31 18.91
N GLN A 240 -9.64 13.48 17.60
CA GLN A 240 -10.79 14.19 17.05
C GLN A 240 -12.05 13.31 16.98
N ALA A 241 -11.94 12.00 17.18
CA ALA A 241 -13.08 11.10 17.19
C ALA A 241 -13.93 11.33 18.45
N PRO A 242 -15.20 11.72 18.35
CA PRO A 242 -16.02 12.06 19.52
C PRO A 242 -16.27 10.86 20.44
N GLU A 243 -16.23 9.65 19.91
CA GLU A 243 -16.42 8.41 20.65
C GLU A 243 -15.18 7.95 21.40
N LEU A 244 -14.00 8.50 21.13
CA LEU A 244 -12.74 7.99 21.68
C LEU A 244 -12.72 7.90 23.20
N MET A 245 -13.23 8.94 23.88
CA MET A 245 -13.26 8.93 25.36
C MET A 245 -14.18 7.83 25.91
N THR A 246 -15.30 7.59 25.25
CA THR A 246 -16.21 6.50 25.62
C THR A 246 -15.53 5.14 25.39
N ASP A 247 -14.83 4.99 24.28
CA ASP A 247 -14.13 3.75 23.95
C ASP A 247 -12.96 3.46 24.89
N ILE A 248 -12.23 4.48 25.36
CA ILE A 248 -11.15 4.33 26.35
C ILE A 248 -11.69 3.90 27.73
N LEU A 249 -12.88 4.39 28.10
CA LEU A 249 -13.46 4.16 29.42
C LEU A 249 -14.33 2.89 29.50
N SER A 250 -14.60 2.26 28.39
CA SER A 250 -15.41 1.03 28.31
C SER A 250 -14.59 -0.24 28.35
#